data_b56b0107ab2e091efa13c8bd7c0223a7
#
_entry.id   b56b0107ab2e091efa13c8bd7c0223a7
#
_cell.length_a   1.000
_cell.length_b   1.000
_cell.length_c   1.000
_cell.angle_alpha   90.00
_cell.angle_beta   90.00
_cell.angle_gamma   90.00
#
_symmetry.space_group_name_H-M   'P 1'
#
loop_
_entity.id
_entity.type
_entity.pdbx_description
1 polymer ?
#
loop_
_entity_poly.entity_id
_entity_poly.type
_entity_poly.pdbx_seq_one_letter_code
_entity_poly.pdbx_strand_id
1 'polypeptide(L)'
;MQFKASQQLAGTKRPSLSQQIENNIAEAEQPKNVGVEDRHSDQEEEFQADCEKVQKAIDFIMLQKQIGVWQIEKIIGAGANGVVAKCRHKGTQEICVMKVAISSASFHSLIWESEVMGRIMRAPGEDRTQHLVRRKGAGLCLGPEGEGLPYVVMENLPGNPVSIIGCCVGDELISKVCEYGLQLLKAVYDLHKCGFLHRDIKPENLGLYKKEILILYDLGMSRSFTEHHGNLREPRSNIGMRGTDEWASLSAELGKDQGPVDDLWGWFYVMIEWMNCTSKSPLAWAAFDDRPEIRHLMKSNNFPSRLVLRGCPKEFFKIQAYLRSLGRCDSPNYFYLATLLKNAKSKAENNNDSPVAANGDGTLKANGPKIENRENAMEKIVTRMNREEVYFARV
;
A
#
# COMPACT_ATOMS: atom_id res chain seq x y z
N MET A 1 -73.45 -26.20 8.90
CA MET A 1 -72.69 -27.45 8.77
C MET A 1 -71.28 -27.09 8.32
N GLN A 2 -70.30 -27.04 9.29
CA GLN A 2 -69.35 -28.09 9.59
C GLN A 2 -68.50 -28.42 8.32
N PHE A 3 -67.15 -28.33 8.25
CA PHE A 3 -66.16 -28.76 9.22
C PHE A 3 -64.79 -28.08 8.96
N LYS A 4 -64.04 -27.94 10.02
CA LYS A 4 -62.62 -27.56 10.14
C LYS A 4 -61.70 -28.50 9.37
N ALA A 5 -60.58 -27.97 8.84
CA ALA A 5 -59.29 -28.64 8.87
C ALA A 5 -58.17 -27.59 8.92
N SER A 6 -57.58 -27.41 10.05
CA SER A 6 -56.32 -26.76 10.32
C SER A 6 -55.17 -27.71 9.93
N GLN A 7 -54.30 -27.31 9.04
CA GLN A 7 -52.98 -27.94 8.89
C GLN A 7 -51.90 -26.91 9.30
N GLN A 8 -51.20 -27.26 10.35
CA GLN A 8 -50.02 -26.64 10.86
C GLN A 8 -48.90 -26.67 9.80
N LEU A 9 -48.45 -25.51 9.34
CA LEU A 9 -47.18 -25.37 8.62
C LEU A 9 -46.12 -25.28 9.73
N ALA A 10 -45.34 -26.36 9.89
CA ALA A 10 -44.14 -26.41 10.70
C ALA A 10 -43.13 -25.45 10.12
N GLY A 11 -42.84 -24.37 10.86
CA GLY A 11 -41.79 -23.41 10.53
C GLY A 11 -40.41 -24.07 10.64
N THR A 12 -39.76 -24.27 9.51
CA THR A 12 -38.36 -24.59 9.45
C THR A 12 -37.58 -23.37 9.92
N LYS A 13 -37.07 -23.43 11.15
CA LYS A 13 -36.14 -22.41 11.68
C LYS A 13 -34.91 -22.39 10.79
N ARG A 14 -34.58 -21.23 10.20
CA ARG A 14 -33.30 -21.03 9.54
C ARG A 14 -32.19 -21.28 10.58
N PRO A 15 -31.13 -22.02 10.21
CA PRO A 15 -30.02 -22.26 11.12
C PRO A 15 -29.37 -20.94 11.54
N SER A 16 -28.91 -20.86 12.78
CA SER A 16 -28.19 -19.70 13.28
C SER A 16 -26.86 -19.51 12.52
N LEU A 17 -26.34 -18.31 12.48
CA LEU A 17 -25.07 -18.01 11.80
C LEU A 17 -23.93 -18.90 12.31
N SER A 18 -23.88 -19.23 13.59
CA SER A 18 -22.95 -20.20 14.16
C SER A 18 -23.12 -21.62 13.60
N GLN A 19 -24.36 -22.08 13.38
CA GLN A 19 -24.63 -23.36 12.73
C GLN A 19 -24.29 -23.35 11.24
N GLN A 20 -24.44 -22.22 10.57
CA GLN A 20 -23.99 -22.07 9.18
C GLN A 20 -22.46 -22.10 9.06
N ILE A 21 -21.74 -21.49 10.02
CA ILE A 21 -20.28 -21.51 10.08
C ILE A 21 -19.78 -22.93 10.41
N GLU A 22 -20.38 -23.62 11.38
CA GLU A 22 -20.04 -25.02 11.70
C GLU A 22 -20.34 -25.97 10.53
N ASN A 23 -21.43 -25.78 9.81
CA ASN A 23 -21.75 -26.56 8.62
C ASN A 23 -20.78 -26.28 7.45
N ASN A 24 -20.37 -25.02 7.26
CA ASN A 24 -19.39 -24.65 6.24
C ASN A 24 -17.99 -25.19 6.58
N ILE A 25 -17.62 -25.26 7.85
CA ILE A 25 -16.36 -25.89 8.30
C ILE A 25 -16.44 -27.41 8.08
N ALA A 26 -17.56 -28.06 8.43
CA ALA A 26 -17.75 -29.50 8.20
C ALA A 26 -17.82 -29.87 6.71
N GLU A 27 -18.33 -28.98 5.84
CA GLU A 27 -18.30 -29.18 4.38
C GLU A 27 -16.90 -28.95 3.77
N ALA A 28 -16.07 -28.12 4.39
CA ALA A 28 -14.68 -27.87 3.98
C ALA A 28 -13.73 -29.01 4.40
N GLU A 29 -14.11 -29.81 5.39
CA GLU A 29 -13.31 -30.97 5.87
C GLU A 29 -13.62 -32.29 5.14
N GLN A 30 -14.62 -32.32 4.24
CA GLN A 30 -14.82 -33.49 3.39
C GLN A 30 -13.85 -33.44 2.20
N PRO A 31 -13.02 -34.47 1.98
CA PRO A 31 -12.12 -34.51 0.83
C PRO A 31 -12.96 -34.61 -0.45
N LYS A 32 -13.14 -33.47 -1.12
CA LYS A 32 -13.63 -33.43 -2.50
C LYS A 32 -12.50 -33.97 -3.40
N ASN A 33 -12.52 -35.25 -3.65
CA ASN A 33 -11.75 -35.87 -4.71
C ASN A 33 -12.28 -35.40 -6.06
N VAL A 34 -11.85 -34.20 -6.51
CA VAL A 34 -12.09 -33.71 -7.86
C VAL A 34 -10.80 -33.03 -8.32
N GLY A 35 -10.03 -33.71 -9.17
CA GLY A 35 -9.07 -33.16 -10.13
C GLY A 35 -8.17 -32.01 -9.67
N VAL A 36 -7.39 -32.18 -8.57
CA VAL A 36 -6.45 -31.16 -8.08
C VAL A 36 -5.15 -31.18 -8.89
N GLU A 37 -4.83 -32.29 -9.54
CA GLU A 37 -3.57 -32.46 -10.29
C GLU A 37 -3.50 -31.61 -11.58
N ASP A 38 -4.60 -31.41 -12.30
CA ASP A 38 -4.58 -30.65 -13.57
C ASP A 38 -4.46 -29.13 -13.38
N ARG A 39 -4.94 -28.57 -12.26
CA ARG A 39 -4.85 -27.12 -12.01
C ARG A 39 -3.48 -26.63 -11.58
N HIS A 40 -2.69 -27.49 -10.94
CA HIS A 40 -1.32 -27.14 -10.55
C HIS A 40 -0.38 -27.15 -11.75
N SER A 41 -0.55 -28.08 -12.69
CA SER A 41 0.25 -28.13 -13.91
C SER A 41 0.04 -26.91 -14.80
N ASP A 42 -1.21 -26.49 -15.01
CA ASP A 42 -1.55 -25.34 -15.84
C ASP A 42 -1.01 -24.02 -15.25
N GLN A 43 -1.04 -23.86 -13.92
CA GLN A 43 -0.49 -22.69 -13.23
C GLN A 43 1.05 -22.66 -13.26
N GLU A 44 1.70 -23.81 -13.16
CA GLU A 44 3.16 -23.93 -13.28
C GLU A 44 3.63 -23.64 -14.71
N GLU A 45 2.91 -24.12 -15.73
CA GLU A 45 3.21 -23.84 -17.13
C GLU A 45 3.01 -22.35 -17.49
N GLU A 46 1.94 -21.71 -17.03
CA GLU A 46 1.68 -20.28 -17.22
C GLU A 46 2.75 -19.43 -16.52
N PHE A 47 3.11 -19.77 -15.29
CA PHE A 47 4.20 -19.10 -14.57
C PHE A 47 5.55 -19.26 -15.28
N GLN A 48 5.87 -20.44 -15.78
CA GLN A 48 7.10 -20.69 -16.52
C GLN A 48 7.16 -19.92 -17.83
N ALA A 49 6.05 -19.86 -18.57
CA ALA A 49 5.93 -19.08 -19.80
C ALA A 49 6.12 -17.56 -19.55
N ASP A 50 5.57 -17.04 -18.46
CA ASP A 50 5.77 -15.65 -18.07
C ASP A 50 7.23 -15.36 -17.66
N CYS A 51 7.88 -16.26 -16.96
CA CYS A 51 9.30 -16.15 -16.62
C CYS A 51 10.20 -16.14 -17.87
N GLU A 52 9.94 -17.02 -18.83
CA GLU A 52 10.68 -17.05 -20.11
C GLU A 52 10.51 -15.77 -20.91
N LYS A 53 9.29 -15.24 -20.97
CA LYS A 53 8.98 -13.99 -21.66
C LYS A 53 9.71 -12.79 -21.03
N VAL A 54 9.74 -12.73 -19.71
CA VAL A 54 10.48 -11.70 -18.96
C VAL A 54 11.99 -11.82 -19.26
N GLN A 55 12.55 -13.05 -19.25
CA GLN A 55 13.97 -13.28 -19.52
C GLN A 55 14.33 -12.89 -20.96
N LYS A 56 13.53 -13.26 -21.95
CA LYS A 56 13.74 -12.84 -23.36
C LYS A 56 13.77 -11.32 -23.49
N ALA A 57 12.88 -10.61 -22.80
CA ALA A 57 12.85 -9.16 -22.82
C ALA A 57 14.09 -8.54 -22.14
N ILE A 58 14.57 -9.10 -21.04
CA ILE A 58 15.80 -8.67 -20.37
C ILE A 58 16.98 -8.80 -21.33
N ASP A 59 17.17 -9.98 -21.91
CA ASP A 59 18.29 -10.26 -22.81
C ASP A 59 18.26 -9.33 -24.02
N PHE A 60 17.08 -9.11 -24.59
CA PHE A 60 16.90 -8.22 -25.72
C PHE A 60 17.21 -6.76 -25.40
N ILE A 61 16.74 -6.23 -24.27
CA ILE A 61 17.03 -4.86 -23.82
C ILE A 61 18.53 -4.68 -23.56
N MET A 62 19.19 -5.67 -22.96
CA MET A 62 20.62 -5.64 -22.72
C MET A 62 21.43 -5.70 -24.01
N LEU A 63 20.98 -6.44 -25.02
CA LEU A 63 21.63 -6.50 -26.37
C LEU A 63 21.55 -5.16 -27.11
N GLN A 64 20.48 -4.38 -26.92
CA GLN A 64 20.36 -3.06 -27.57
C GLN A 64 21.42 -2.06 -27.10
N LYS A 65 21.97 -2.22 -25.88
CA LYS A 65 22.94 -1.32 -25.22
C LYS A 65 22.53 0.14 -25.18
N GLN A 66 21.62 0.57 -26.06
CA GLN A 66 21.14 1.93 -26.19
C GLN A 66 19.71 1.97 -26.70
N ILE A 67 18.87 2.80 -26.07
CA ILE A 67 17.51 3.11 -26.51
C ILE A 67 17.40 4.65 -26.64
N GLY A 68 17.26 5.15 -27.86
CA GLY A 68 17.29 6.58 -28.13
C GLY A 68 18.62 7.21 -27.67
N VAL A 69 18.53 8.22 -26.80
CA VAL A 69 19.71 8.92 -26.21
C VAL A 69 20.17 8.28 -24.89
N TRP A 70 19.58 7.16 -24.47
CA TRP A 70 19.81 6.49 -23.20
C TRP A 70 20.69 5.25 -23.41
N GLN A 71 21.85 5.23 -22.77
CA GLN A 71 22.72 4.06 -22.71
C GLN A 71 22.30 3.17 -21.56
N ILE A 72 22.01 1.90 -21.84
CA ILE A 72 21.63 0.91 -20.83
C ILE A 72 22.87 0.44 -20.07
N GLU A 73 22.87 0.55 -18.74
CA GLU A 73 23.98 0.11 -17.89
C GLU A 73 23.74 -1.30 -17.33
N LYS A 74 22.56 -1.52 -16.72
CA LYS A 74 22.18 -2.81 -16.15
C LYS A 74 20.68 -2.88 -15.89
N ILE A 75 20.14 -4.08 -15.82
CA ILE A 75 18.80 -4.35 -15.31
C ILE A 75 18.83 -4.25 -13.79
N ILE A 76 17.82 -3.60 -13.20
CA ILE A 76 17.67 -3.42 -11.75
C ILE A 76 16.36 -4.01 -11.21
N GLY A 77 15.44 -4.40 -12.10
CA GLY A 77 14.19 -5.08 -11.76
C GLY A 77 13.50 -5.60 -13.01
N ALA A 78 12.72 -6.66 -12.86
CA ALA A 78 11.87 -7.21 -13.90
C ALA A 78 10.71 -7.99 -13.30
N GLY A 79 9.57 -7.98 -13.98
CA GLY A 79 8.35 -8.69 -13.55
C GLY A 79 7.18 -8.37 -14.48
N ALA A 80 5.96 -8.71 -14.05
CA ALA A 80 4.73 -8.52 -14.83
C ALA A 80 4.52 -7.07 -15.30
N ASN A 81 5.00 -6.08 -14.52
CA ASN A 81 4.88 -4.65 -14.81
C ASN A 81 5.95 -4.12 -15.80
N GLY A 82 6.85 -4.98 -16.30
CA GLY A 82 7.89 -4.62 -17.25
C GLY A 82 9.29 -4.86 -16.72
N VAL A 83 10.27 -4.44 -17.53
CA VAL A 83 11.70 -4.48 -17.21
C VAL A 83 12.16 -3.08 -16.80
N VAL A 84 12.92 -3.00 -15.71
CA VAL A 84 13.48 -1.76 -15.19
C VAL A 84 15.00 -1.79 -15.33
N ALA A 85 15.55 -0.83 -16.05
CA ALA A 85 16.97 -0.72 -16.32
C ALA A 85 17.54 0.60 -15.76
N LYS A 86 18.73 0.54 -15.20
CA LYS A 86 19.55 1.72 -14.97
C LYS A 86 20.14 2.18 -16.30
N CYS A 87 20.02 3.45 -16.62
CA CYS A 87 20.51 4.03 -17.86
C CYS A 87 21.21 5.37 -17.63
N ARG A 88 21.98 5.81 -18.64
CA ARG A 88 22.71 7.07 -18.64
C ARG A 88 22.37 7.88 -19.88
N HIS A 89 22.05 9.15 -19.69
CA HIS A 89 21.84 10.08 -20.80
C HIS A 89 23.17 10.42 -21.50
N LYS A 90 23.29 10.16 -22.80
CA LYS A 90 24.57 10.34 -23.54
C LYS A 90 25.13 11.76 -23.50
N GLY A 91 24.25 12.77 -23.54
CA GLY A 91 24.69 14.17 -23.58
C GLY A 91 25.02 14.71 -22.17
N THR A 92 24.14 14.53 -21.20
CA THR A 92 24.29 15.09 -19.85
C THR A 92 25.03 14.20 -18.87
N GLN A 93 25.22 12.92 -19.20
CA GLN A 93 25.79 11.89 -18.32
C GLN A 93 24.93 11.63 -17.05
N GLU A 94 23.70 12.14 -17.01
CA GLU A 94 22.78 11.93 -15.91
C GLU A 94 22.39 10.45 -15.81
N ILE A 95 22.43 9.89 -14.59
CA ILE A 95 21.99 8.54 -14.32
C ILE A 95 20.49 8.56 -14.07
N CYS A 96 19.76 7.74 -14.81
CA CYS A 96 18.32 7.63 -14.77
C CYS A 96 17.86 6.16 -14.65
N VAL A 97 16.59 5.96 -14.48
CA VAL A 97 15.93 4.63 -14.51
C VAL A 97 14.96 4.62 -15.68
N MET A 98 15.03 3.57 -16.50
CA MET A 98 14.13 3.31 -17.61
C MET A 98 13.24 2.11 -17.30
N LYS A 99 11.94 2.27 -17.39
CA LYS A 99 10.94 1.19 -17.32
C LYS A 99 10.45 0.91 -18.73
N VAL A 100 10.47 -0.34 -19.17
CA VAL A 100 10.04 -0.79 -20.50
C VAL A 100 8.91 -1.80 -20.31
N ALA A 101 7.79 -1.63 -21.00
CA ALA A 101 6.71 -2.59 -20.99
C ALA A 101 7.06 -3.84 -21.79
N ILE A 102 6.58 -5.01 -21.36
CA ILE A 102 6.85 -6.31 -21.98
C ILE A 102 5.58 -7.13 -22.25
N SER A 103 4.42 -6.61 -21.89
CA SER A 103 3.12 -7.26 -22.09
C SER A 103 2.05 -6.22 -22.44
N SER A 104 0.92 -6.65 -22.99
CA SER A 104 -0.21 -5.74 -23.27
C SER A 104 -0.74 -5.04 -22.02
N ALA A 105 -0.73 -5.72 -20.88
CA ALA A 105 -1.14 -5.13 -19.61
C ALA A 105 -0.17 -4.04 -19.14
N SER A 106 1.13 -4.33 -19.15
CA SER A 106 2.17 -3.35 -18.79
C SER A 106 2.27 -2.19 -19.80
N PHE A 107 1.94 -2.43 -21.09
CA PHE A 107 1.89 -1.42 -22.15
C PHE A 107 0.94 -0.26 -21.78
N HIS A 108 -0.32 -0.56 -21.51
CA HIS A 108 -1.33 0.45 -21.18
C HIS A 108 -1.02 1.15 -19.85
N SER A 109 -0.58 0.39 -18.85
CA SER A 109 -0.19 0.93 -17.55
C SER A 109 0.97 1.91 -17.67
N LEU A 110 2.01 1.58 -18.46
CA LEU A 110 3.19 2.43 -18.60
C LEU A 110 2.91 3.71 -19.42
N ILE A 111 2.08 3.63 -20.46
CA ILE A 111 1.62 4.82 -21.21
C ILE A 111 0.85 5.74 -20.27
N TRP A 112 -0.07 5.18 -19.46
CA TRP A 112 -0.84 5.94 -18.47
C TRP A 112 0.08 6.60 -17.42
N GLU A 113 1.02 5.85 -16.85
CA GLU A 113 2.04 6.35 -15.93
C GLU A 113 2.81 7.53 -16.52
N SER A 114 3.27 7.40 -17.77
CA SER A 114 3.96 8.47 -18.50
C SER A 114 3.08 9.70 -18.68
N GLU A 115 1.81 9.53 -18.99
CA GLU A 115 0.87 10.65 -19.17
C GLU A 115 0.62 11.38 -17.84
N VAL A 116 0.40 10.64 -16.76
CA VAL A 116 0.20 11.21 -15.42
C VAL A 116 1.42 12.02 -15.00
N MET A 117 2.63 11.48 -15.11
CA MET A 117 3.86 12.23 -14.86
C MET A 117 3.93 13.50 -15.71
N GLY A 118 3.58 13.41 -17.00
CA GLY A 118 3.54 14.57 -17.88
C GLY A 118 2.55 15.65 -17.47
N ARG A 119 1.38 15.27 -16.92
CA ARG A 119 0.37 16.21 -16.40
C ARG A 119 0.84 16.87 -15.12
N ILE A 120 1.43 16.08 -14.20
CA ILE A 120 2.01 16.57 -12.95
C ILE A 120 3.10 17.62 -13.24
N MET A 121 4.01 17.34 -14.16
CA MET A 121 5.10 18.26 -14.54
C MET A 121 4.61 19.56 -15.15
N ARG A 122 3.45 19.57 -15.79
CA ARG A 122 2.82 20.78 -16.37
C ARG A 122 1.95 21.53 -15.39
N ALA A 123 1.71 20.98 -14.19
CA ALA A 123 0.89 21.65 -13.17
C ALA A 123 1.55 22.96 -12.74
N PRO A 124 0.79 24.09 -12.63
CA PRO A 124 1.36 25.37 -12.26
C PRO A 124 1.80 25.42 -10.81
N GLY A 125 2.94 26.04 -10.52
CA GLY A 125 3.50 26.28 -9.19
C GLY A 125 4.92 25.72 -9.04
N GLU A 126 5.87 26.53 -8.54
CA GLU A 126 7.28 26.19 -8.42
C GLU A 126 7.55 25.07 -7.39
N ASP A 127 6.80 25.03 -6.30
CA ASP A 127 6.97 24.04 -5.20
C ASP A 127 6.13 22.77 -5.37
N ARG A 128 5.39 22.66 -6.45
CA ARG A 128 4.59 21.48 -6.72
C ARG A 128 5.46 20.38 -7.23
N THR A 129 5.22 19.17 -6.73
CA THR A 129 5.86 17.96 -7.23
C THR A 129 7.29 17.69 -6.78
N GLN A 130 7.82 18.44 -5.80
CA GLN A 130 9.15 18.16 -5.25
C GLN A 130 9.30 16.72 -4.75
N HIS A 131 8.22 16.11 -4.26
CA HIS A 131 8.16 14.77 -3.69
C HIS A 131 7.48 13.75 -4.63
N LEU A 132 7.30 14.07 -5.90
CA LEU A 132 6.79 13.16 -6.93
C LEU A 132 7.86 12.89 -7.98
N VAL A 133 7.91 11.65 -8.46
CA VAL A 133 8.90 11.22 -9.46
C VAL A 133 8.83 12.06 -10.73
N ARG A 134 9.98 12.43 -11.28
CA ARG A 134 10.10 13.27 -12.49
C ARG A 134 10.39 12.41 -13.71
N ARG A 135 9.58 12.57 -14.76
CA ARG A 135 9.85 11.98 -16.07
C ARG A 135 10.96 12.74 -16.78
N LYS A 136 12.00 12.02 -17.21
CA LYS A 136 13.14 12.53 -17.99
C LYS A 136 13.00 12.29 -19.49
N GLY A 137 12.23 11.26 -19.85
CA GLY A 137 11.96 10.91 -21.24
C GLY A 137 10.89 9.84 -21.36
N ALA A 138 10.38 9.66 -22.55
CA ALA A 138 9.49 8.57 -22.92
C ALA A 138 9.55 8.36 -24.43
N GLY A 139 9.21 7.15 -24.87
CA GLY A 139 9.19 6.82 -26.30
C GLY A 139 8.81 5.36 -26.53
N LEU A 140 9.11 4.89 -27.74
CA LEU A 140 9.00 3.49 -28.14
C LEU A 140 10.39 2.95 -28.45
N CYS A 141 10.66 1.71 -28.04
CA CYS A 141 11.80 0.92 -28.49
C CYS A 141 11.30 -0.32 -29.23
N LEU A 142 12.18 -1.00 -29.96
CA LEU A 142 11.84 -2.28 -30.56
C LEU A 142 11.81 -3.36 -29.49
N GLY A 143 10.88 -4.27 -29.60
CA GLY A 143 10.82 -5.51 -28.83
C GLY A 143 11.46 -6.68 -29.55
N PRO A 144 11.53 -7.87 -28.92
CA PRO A 144 12.17 -9.07 -29.47
C PRO A 144 11.57 -9.54 -30.81
N GLU A 145 10.28 -9.29 -31.02
CA GLU A 145 9.52 -9.67 -32.21
C GLU A 145 9.37 -8.53 -33.24
N GLY A 146 10.09 -7.40 -32.99
CA GLY A 146 10.00 -6.20 -33.82
C GLY A 146 8.84 -5.27 -33.49
N GLU A 147 8.07 -5.59 -32.46
CA GLU A 147 6.98 -4.78 -31.94
C GLU A 147 7.48 -3.49 -31.28
N GLY A 148 6.62 -2.48 -31.22
CA GLY A 148 6.92 -1.23 -30.53
C GLY A 148 6.60 -1.35 -29.04
N LEU A 149 7.62 -1.34 -28.18
CA LEU A 149 7.46 -1.35 -26.73
C LEU A 149 7.61 0.06 -26.15
N PRO A 150 6.62 0.58 -25.36
CA PRO A 150 6.77 1.86 -24.71
C PRO A 150 7.83 1.79 -23.62
N TYR A 151 8.57 2.87 -23.46
CA TYR A 151 9.45 3.08 -22.32
C TYR A 151 9.24 4.45 -21.70
N VAL A 152 9.49 4.54 -20.41
CA VAL A 152 9.52 5.79 -19.64
C VAL A 152 10.84 5.87 -18.90
N VAL A 153 11.49 7.04 -18.97
CA VAL A 153 12.71 7.31 -18.21
C VAL A 153 12.40 8.31 -17.12
N MET A 154 12.83 8.00 -15.92
CA MET A 154 12.61 8.78 -14.72
C MET A 154 13.91 9.00 -13.95
N GLU A 155 13.89 9.92 -13.01
CA GLU A 155 15.04 10.18 -12.14
C GLU A 155 15.43 8.92 -11.35
N ASN A 156 16.74 8.77 -11.11
CA ASN A 156 17.26 7.68 -10.29
C ASN A 156 17.15 8.03 -8.81
N LEU A 157 16.58 7.13 -8.03
CA LEU A 157 16.37 7.25 -6.58
C LEU A 157 17.25 6.20 -5.88
N PRO A 158 18.53 6.51 -5.60
CA PRO A 158 19.48 5.52 -5.10
C PRO A 158 19.28 5.16 -3.61
N GLY A 159 18.55 5.97 -2.86
CA GLY A 159 18.31 5.77 -1.44
C GLY A 159 16.99 5.06 -1.15
N ASN A 160 16.98 4.26 -0.08
CA ASN A 160 15.79 3.59 0.42
C ASN A 160 15.46 4.16 1.82
N PRO A 161 14.25 4.73 2.04
CA PRO A 161 13.87 5.27 3.34
C PRO A 161 13.84 4.21 4.43
N VAL A 162 13.48 2.97 4.13
CA VAL A 162 13.43 1.85 5.09
C VAL A 162 14.80 1.60 5.72
N SER A 163 15.89 1.71 4.93
CA SER A 163 17.26 1.53 5.45
C SER A 163 17.65 2.59 6.47
N ILE A 164 17.15 3.82 6.31
CA ILE A 164 17.43 4.91 7.26
C ILE A 164 16.57 4.74 8.52
N ILE A 165 15.28 4.48 8.35
CA ILE A 165 14.33 4.23 9.43
C ILE A 165 14.81 3.07 10.31
N GLY A 166 15.29 1.97 9.71
CA GLY A 166 15.79 0.79 10.43
C GLY A 166 17.03 1.06 11.32
N CYS A 167 17.74 2.17 11.12
CA CYS A 167 18.86 2.58 11.95
C CYS A 167 18.45 3.49 13.12
N CYS A 168 17.22 4.03 13.13
CA CYS A 168 16.73 4.97 14.13
C CYS A 168 16.03 4.22 15.28
N VAL A 169 16.12 4.77 16.50
CA VAL A 169 15.47 4.21 17.70
C VAL A 169 14.87 5.32 18.57
N GLY A 170 13.86 4.99 19.38
CA GLY A 170 13.27 5.93 20.34
C GLY A 170 12.75 7.22 19.71
N ASP A 171 13.11 8.36 20.28
CA ASP A 171 12.67 9.68 19.81
C ASP A 171 13.24 10.04 18.43
N GLU A 172 14.46 9.56 18.09
CA GLU A 172 15.02 9.70 16.74
C GLU A 172 14.15 9.01 15.68
N LEU A 173 13.67 7.80 15.96
CA LEU A 173 12.75 7.08 15.08
C LEU A 173 11.46 7.88 14.88
N ILE A 174 10.86 8.39 15.96
CA ILE A 174 9.65 9.22 15.89
C ILE A 174 9.89 10.46 15.04
N SER A 175 10.99 11.18 15.27
CA SER A 175 11.35 12.38 14.50
C SER A 175 11.50 12.05 13.01
N LYS A 176 12.23 10.98 12.67
CA LYS A 176 12.49 10.59 11.28
C LYS A 176 11.24 10.09 10.56
N VAL A 177 10.40 9.27 11.22
CA VAL A 177 9.11 8.83 10.67
C VAL A 177 8.19 10.02 10.42
N CYS A 178 8.12 10.98 11.34
CA CYS A 178 7.33 12.20 11.14
C CYS A 178 7.89 13.07 10.01
N GLU A 179 9.21 13.18 9.86
CA GLU A 179 9.86 13.91 8.78
C GLU A 179 9.51 13.34 7.41
N TYR A 180 9.68 12.02 7.22
CA TYR A 180 9.32 11.37 5.96
C TYR A 180 7.81 11.31 5.76
N GLY A 181 7.03 11.16 6.84
CA GLY A 181 5.56 11.25 6.80
C GLY A 181 5.05 12.59 6.30
N LEU A 182 5.70 13.71 6.67
CA LEU A 182 5.39 15.04 6.17
C LEU A 182 5.71 15.20 4.68
N GLN A 183 6.85 14.66 4.22
CA GLN A 183 7.25 14.70 2.82
C GLN A 183 6.29 13.84 1.96
N LEU A 184 5.92 12.64 2.44
CA LEU A 184 4.95 11.78 1.77
C LEU A 184 3.55 12.42 1.75
N LEU A 185 3.12 13.07 2.85
CA LEU A 185 1.86 13.81 2.87
C LEU A 185 1.84 14.93 1.84
N LYS A 186 2.98 15.62 1.65
CA LYS A 186 3.13 16.65 0.62
C LYS A 186 3.03 16.06 -0.78
N ALA A 187 3.65 14.90 -1.04
CA ALA A 187 3.53 14.19 -2.32
C ALA A 187 2.07 13.84 -2.64
N VAL A 188 1.37 13.25 -1.66
CA VAL A 188 -0.05 12.88 -1.78
C VAL A 188 -0.93 14.11 -2.03
N TYR A 189 -0.71 15.19 -1.26
CA TYR A 189 -1.41 16.45 -1.47
C TYR A 189 -1.21 17.01 -2.89
N ASP A 190 0.03 17.05 -3.37
CA ASP A 190 0.34 17.59 -4.70
C ASP A 190 -0.28 16.72 -5.81
N LEU A 191 -0.25 15.40 -5.66
CA LEU A 191 -0.89 14.48 -6.59
C LEU A 191 -2.42 14.70 -6.63
N HIS A 192 -3.05 14.85 -5.46
CA HIS A 192 -4.48 15.11 -5.36
C HIS A 192 -4.85 16.49 -5.92
N LYS A 193 -4.00 17.49 -5.75
CA LYS A 193 -4.18 18.83 -6.39
C LYS A 193 -4.08 18.78 -7.91
N CYS A 194 -3.38 17.79 -8.47
CA CYS A 194 -3.36 17.49 -9.89
C CYS A 194 -4.57 16.66 -10.37
N GLY A 195 -5.48 16.28 -9.46
CA GLY A 195 -6.68 15.52 -9.75
C GLY A 195 -6.47 14.01 -9.86
N PHE A 196 -5.36 13.47 -9.30
CA PHE A 196 -5.04 12.06 -9.35
C PHE A 196 -4.96 11.44 -7.96
N LEU A 197 -5.41 10.18 -7.83
CA LEU A 197 -5.12 9.28 -6.73
C LEU A 197 -3.94 8.39 -7.12
N HIS A 198 -3.13 7.99 -6.13
CA HIS A 198 -2.05 7.03 -6.32
C HIS A 198 -2.55 5.59 -6.34
N ARG A 199 -3.31 5.21 -5.31
CA ARG A 199 -3.97 3.91 -5.07
C ARG A 199 -3.05 2.74 -4.74
N ASP A 200 -1.74 2.96 -4.63
CA ASP A 200 -0.77 1.94 -4.21
C ASP A 200 0.39 2.58 -3.43
N ILE A 201 0.06 3.31 -2.36
CA ILE A 201 1.07 3.92 -1.47
C ILE A 201 1.59 2.85 -0.52
N LYS A 202 2.89 2.53 -0.65
CA LYS A 202 3.60 1.52 0.15
C LYS A 202 5.10 1.83 0.16
N PRO A 203 5.89 1.24 1.09
CA PRO A 203 7.33 1.50 1.17
C PRO A 203 8.10 1.24 -0.12
N GLU A 204 7.70 0.21 -0.90
CA GLU A 204 8.35 -0.16 -2.17
C GLU A 204 8.19 0.91 -3.25
N ASN A 205 7.20 1.79 -3.12
CA ASN A 205 6.96 2.91 -4.03
C ASN A 205 7.54 4.23 -3.53
N LEU A 206 8.49 4.16 -2.58
CA LEU A 206 9.19 5.30 -1.97
C LEU A 206 10.70 5.18 -2.15
N GLY A 207 11.32 6.25 -2.66
CA GLY A 207 12.76 6.33 -2.81
C GLY A 207 13.30 7.64 -2.25
N LEU A 208 14.62 7.73 -2.09
CA LEU A 208 15.29 8.94 -1.65
C LEU A 208 16.15 9.52 -2.77
N TYR A 209 15.89 10.78 -3.07
CA TYR A 209 16.76 11.61 -3.89
C TYR A 209 17.74 12.36 -2.98
N LYS A 210 19.05 12.32 -3.32
CA LYS A 210 20.13 12.96 -2.51
C LYS A 210 20.11 12.60 -1.02
N LYS A 211 19.68 11.38 -0.69
CA LYS A 211 19.63 10.79 0.66
C LYS A 211 18.56 11.37 1.61
N GLU A 212 17.93 12.49 1.31
CA GLU A 212 17.05 13.19 2.25
C GLU A 212 15.65 13.48 1.71
N ILE A 213 15.53 13.67 0.39
CA ILE A 213 14.27 14.03 -0.23
C ILE A 213 13.52 12.76 -0.59
N LEU A 214 12.42 12.49 0.10
CA LEU A 214 11.55 11.37 -0.17
C LEU A 214 10.72 11.66 -1.41
N ILE A 215 10.69 10.68 -2.32
CA ILE A 215 9.97 10.73 -3.59
C ILE A 215 9.00 9.56 -3.66
N LEU A 216 7.75 9.85 -3.97
CA LEU A 216 6.71 8.87 -4.29
C LEU A 216 6.76 8.60 -5.80
N TYR A 217 6.85 7.31 -6.18
CA TYR A 217 6.91 6.87 -7.57
C TYR A 217 5.94 5.71 -7.86
N ASP A 218 5.99 5.15 -9.06
CA ASP A 218 5.08 4.13 -9.60
C ASP A 218 3.61 4.59 -9.67
N LEU A 219 3.36 5.47 -10.64
CA LEU A 219 2.03 6.02 -10.91
C LEU A 219 1.18 5.12 -11.84
N GLY A 220 1.61 3.88 -12.10
CA GLY A 220 0.92 2.94 -12.99
C GLY A 220 -0.49 2.58 -12.52
N MET A 221 -0.72 2.57 -11.22
CA MET A 221 -2.03 2.33 -10.60
C MET A 221 -2.86 3.61 -10.43
N SER A 222 -2.32 4.79 -10.72
CA SER A 222 -2.96 6.08 -10.47
C SER A 222 -4.26 6.26 -11.27
N ARG A 223 -5.13 7.14 -10.79
CA ARG A 223 -6.42 7.43 -11.40
C ARG A 223 -6.84 8.88 -11.22
N SER A 224 -7.37 9.49 -12.28
CA SER A 224 -8.09 10.76 -12.16
C SER A 224 -9.39 10.54 -11.38
N PHE A 225 -9.57 11.23 -10.26
CA PHE A 225 -10.77 11.20 -9.44
C PHE A 225 -11.67 12.43 -9.66
N THR A 226 -11.20 13.39 -10.48
CA THR A 226 -11.96 14.55 -10.89
C THR A 226 -12.26 14.50 -12.40
N GLU A 227 -13.35 15.15 -12.80
CA GLU A 227 -13.69 15.43 -14.19
C GLU A 227 -12.99 16.72 -14.68
N HIS A 228 -13.16 17.04 -15.97
CA HIS A 228 -12.52 18.22 -16.59
C HIS A 228 -12.87 19.54 -15.90
N HIS A 229 -14.00 19.61 -15.21
CA HIS A 229 -14.48 20.81 -14.49
C HIS A 229 -14.15 20.78 -12.99
N GLY A 230 -13.33 19.84 -12.52
CA GLY A 230 -12.94 19.71 -11.11
C GLY A 230 -13.97 19.02 -10.21
N ASN A 231 -15.11 18.61 -10.72
CA ASN A 231 -16.09 17.81 -9.99
C ASN A 231 -15.55 16.41 -9.74
N LEU A 232 -15.93 15.82 -8.60
CA LEU A 232 -15.59 14.44 -8.32
C LEU A 232 -16.33 13.50 -9.29
N ARG A 233 -15.61 12.47 -9.76
CA ARG A 233 -16.21 11.43 -10.59
C ARG A 233 -17.15 10.57 -9.76
N GLU A 234 -18.27 10.17 -10.39
CA GLU A 234 -19.17 9.18 -9.79
C GLU A 234 -18.43 7.88 -9.46
N PRO A 235 -18.76 7.24 -8.31
CA PRO A 235 -18.14 5.99 -7.93
C PRO A 235 -18.52 4.88 -8.90
N ARG A 236 -17.53 4.08 -9.28
CA ARG A 236 -17.76 2.85 -10.06
C ARG A 236 -18.15 1.71 -9.12
N SER A 237 -18.95 0.78 -9.66
CA SER A 237 -19.29 -0.49 -9.00
C SER A 237 -18.37 -1.61 -9.51
N ASN A 238 -18.20 -2.64 -8.70
CA ASN A 238 -17.56 -3.91 -9.07
C ASN A 238 -16.16 -3.77 -9.70
N ILE A 239 -15.33 -2.91 -9.15
CA ILE A 239 -13.98 -2.65 -9.69
C ILE A 239 -12.93 -3.64 -9.22
N GLY A 240 -13.27 -4.48 -8.25
CA GLY A 240 -12.33 -5.36 -7.56
C GLY A 240 -11.30 -4.59 -6.70
N MET A 241 -10.52 -5.32 -5.94
CA MET A 241 -9.45 -4.79 -5.13
C MET A 241 -8.38 -4.12 -6.02
N ARG A 242 -7.87 -2.96 -5.58
CA ARG A 242 -6.78 -2.21 -6.24
C ARG A 242 -5.80 -1.70 -5.20
N GLY A 243 -4.51 -1.92 -5.46
CA GLY A 243 -3.40 -1.64 -4.56
C GLY A 243 -2.82 -2.91 -3.96
N THR A 244 -1.99 -2.77 -2.94
CA THR A 244 -1.36 -3.86 -2.20
C THR A 244 -2.07 -4.03 -0.86
N ASP A 245 -2.53 -5.24 -0.57
CA ASP A 245 -3.43 -5.58 0.56
C ASP A 245 -2.98 -4.99 1.89
N GLU A 246 -1.71 -5.07 2.22
CA GLU A 246 -1.19 -4.61 3.51
C GLU A 246 -1.43 -3.12 3.74
N TRP A 247 -1.24 -2.29 2.71
CA TRP A 247 -1.36 -0.83 2.78
C TRP A 247 -2.66 -0.27 2.20
N ALA A 248 -3.47 -1.12 1.57
CA ALA A 248 -4.77 -0.70 1.05
C ALA A 248 -5.72 -0.31 2.18
N SER A 249 -6.58 0.69 1.92
CA SER A 249 -7.70 1.01 2.82
C SER A 249 -8.70 -0.14 2.87
N LEU A 250 -9.49 -0.22 3.94
CA LEU A 250 -10.58 -1.20 4.01
C LEU A 250 -11.57 -1.06 2.82
N SER A 251 -11.84 0.17 2.38
CA SER A 251 -12.72 0.39 1.21
C SER A 251 -12.12 -0.18 -0.07
N ALA A 252 -10.80 -0.04 -0.26
CA ALA A 252 -10.10 -0.60 -1.42
C ALA A 252 -10.10 -2.13 -1.40
N GLU A 253 -9.86 -2.77 -0.25
CA GLU A 253 -9.94 -4.22 -0.10
C GLU A 253 -11.34 -4.77 -0.38
N LEU A 254 -12.37 -4.03 0.03
CA LEU A 254 -13.77 -4.36 -0.26
C LEU A 254 -14.20 -4.06 -1.72
N GLY A 255 -13.26 -3.72 -2.62
CA GLY A 255 -13.52 -3.45 -4.03
C GLY A 255 -14.34 -2.18 -4.29
N LYS A 256 -14.41 -1.25 -3.34
CA LYS A 256 -15.09 0.04 -3.51
C LYS A 256 -14.22 1.02 -4.28
N ASP A 257 -14.84 1.94 -5.03
CA ASP A 257 -14.10 2.99 -5.72
C ASP A 257 -13.47 3.96 -4.73
N GLN A 258 -12.19 4.22 -4.91
CA GLN A 258 -11.35 4.97 -3.98
C GLN A 258 -11.52 6.48 -4.14
N GLY A 259 -11.21 7.21 -3.07
CA GLY A 259 -11.12 8.65 -3.00
C GLY A 259 -9.84 9.11 -2.30
N PRO A 260 -9.66 10.42 -2.06
CA PRO A 260 -8.46 10.95 -1.42
C PRO A 260 -8.13 10.35 -0.05
N VAL A 261 -9.15 9.95 0.72
CA VAL A 261 -8.98 9.33 2.03
C VAL A 261 -8.29 7.96 1.95
N ASP A 262 -8.47 7.23 0.84
CA ASP A 262 -7.87 5.89 0.67
C ASP A 262 -6.35 5.98 0.51
N ASP A 263 -5.83 6.95 -0.24
CA ASP A 263 -4.40 7.26 -0.31
C ASP A 263 -3.84 7.70 1.06
N LEU A 264 -4.62 8.45 1.85
CA LEU A 264 -4.22 8.85 3.20
C LEU A 264 -4.19 7.67 4.18
N TRP A 265 -5.00 6.62 3.99
CA TRP A 265 -4.85 5.38 4.74
C TRP A 265 -3.55 4.67 4.40
N GLY A 266 -3.17 4.56 3.11
CA GLY A 266 -1.88 4.02 2.68
C GLY A 266 -0.70 4.80 3.27
N TRP A 267 -0.74 6.14 3.18
CA TRP A 267 0.23 7.03 3.83
C TRP A 267 0.36 6.77 5.34
N PHE A 268 -0.75 6.58 6.03
CA PHE A 268 -0.76 6.35 7.46
C PHE A 268 -0.22 4.96 7.83
N TYR A 269 -0.56 3.93 7.06
CA TYR A 269 -0.07 2.57 7.28
C TYR A 269 1.44 2.45 7.05
N VAL A 270 2.02 3.14 6.07
CA VAL A 270 3.46 3.25 5.89
C VAL A 270 4.15 3.80 7.14
N MET A 271 3.60 4.84 7.76
CA MET A 271 4.17 5.40 8.99
C MET A 271 4.03 4.45 10.20
N ILE A 272 2.91 3.73 10.32
CA ILE A 272 2.72 2.72 11.37
C ILE A 272 3.74 1.59 11.22
N GLU A 273 3.96 1.13 9.99
CA GLU A 273 4.96 0.12 9.67
C GLU A 273 6.36 0.60 10.07
N TRP A 274 6.75 1.81 9.69
CA TRP A 274 8.03 2.38 10.04
C TRP A 274 8.22 2.56 11.55
N MET A 275 7.17 2.94 12.29
CA MET A 275 7.20 2.99 13.76
C MET A 275 7.44 1.61 14.41
N ASN A 276 7.12 0.53 13.71
CA ASN A 276 7.25 -0.84 14.18
C ASN A 276 8.26 -1.66 13.38
N CYS A 277 9.21 -1.02 12.69
CA CYS A 277 10.13 -1.65 11.73
C CYS A 277 10.98 -2.78 12.32
N THR A 278 11.17 -2.85 13.64
CA THR A 278 11.87 -3.94 14.32
C THR A 278 10.95 -5.12 14.71
N SER A 279 9.64 -5.01 14.48
CA SER A 279 8.68 -6.07 14.75
C SER A 279 8.69 -7.11 13.63
N LYS A 280 8.41 -8.38 13.95
CA LYS A 280 8.15 -9.42 12.94
C LYS A 280 6.89 -9.16 12.13
N SER A 281 5.91 -8.47 12.74
CA SER A 281 4.67 -8.03 12.09
C SER A 281 4.51 -6.53 12.34
N PRO A 282 5.12 -5.68 11.50
CA PRO A 282 5.10 -4.22 11.69
C PRO A 282 3.68 -3.64 11.65
N LEU A 283 2.85 -4.12 10.74
CA LEU A 283 1.41 -3.88 10.72
C LEU A 283 0.69 -4.97 11.50
N ALA A 284 -0.31 -4.60 12.28
CA ALA A 284 -1.02 -5.55 13.16
C ALA A 284 -1.66 -6.72 12.42
N TRP A 285 -2.01 -6.53 11.14
CA TRP A 285 -2.64 -7.52 10.27
C TRP A 285 -1.65 -8.29 9.39
N ALA A 286 -0.36 -7.91 9.30
CA ALA A 286 0.62 -8.59 8.47
C ALA A 286 0.85 -10.07 8.84
N ALA A 287 0.52 -10.47 10.07
CA ALA A 287 0.56 -11.88 10.49
C ALA A 287 -0.64 -12.72 9.98
N PHE A 288 -1.58 -12.10 9.24
CA PHE A 288 -2.85 -12.72 8.81
C PHE A 288 -3.13 -12.51 7.32
N ASP A 289 -2.08 -12.58 6.48
CA ASP A 289 -2.18 -12.32 5.04
C ASP A 289 -3.13 -13.27 4.33
N ASP A 290 -3.21 -14.52 4.78
CA ASP A 290 -4.10 -15.56 4.28
C ASP A 290 -5.55 -15.46 4.80
N ARG A 291 -5.83 -14.49 5.71
CA ARG A 291 -7.13 -14.33 6.37
C ARG A 291 -7.69 -12.90 6.20
N PRO A 292 -8.25 -12.56 5.01
CA PRO A 292 -8.76 -11.23 4.71
C PRO A 292 -9.83 -10.74 5.70
N GLU A 293 -10.65 -11.64 6.28
CA GLU A 293 -11.68 -11.28 7.24
C GLU A 293 -11.08 -10.68 8.52
N ILE A 294 -9.94 -11.21 8.99
CA ILE A 294 -9.23 -10.70 10.15
C ILE A 294 -8.60 -9.34 9.82
N ARG A 295 -7.98 -9.22 8.64
CA ARG A 295 -7.41 -7.95 8.17
C ARG A 295 -8.50 -6.86 8.06
N HIS A 296 -9.66 -7.17 7.47
CA HIS A 296 -10.80 -6.26 7.39
C HIS A 296 -11.30 -5.83 8.77
N LEU A 297 -11.40 -6.77 9.71
CA LEU A 297 -11.77 -6.45 11.08
C LEU A 297 -10.78 -5.48 11.73
N MET A 298 -9.47 -5.74 11.59
CA MET A 298 -8.43 -4.89 12.19
C MET A 298 -8.37 -3.48 11.58
N LYS A 299 -8.69 -3.34 10.30
CA LYS A 299 -8.80 -2.04 9.60
C LYS A 299 -10.13 -1.34 9.85
N SER A 300 -11.12 -2.02 10.42
CA SER A 300 -12.45 -1.46 10.67
C SER A 300 -12.44 -0.38 11.75
N ASN A 301 -13.48 0.45 11.75
CA ASN A 301 -13.66 1.52 12.73
C ASN A 301 -13.87 0.98 14.16
N ASN A 302 -14.36 -0.24 14.29
CA ASN A 302 -14.67 -0.88 15.58
C ASN A 302 -13.45 -1.51 16.24
N PHE A 303 -12.36 -1.72 15.51
CA PHE A 303 -11.16 -2.32 16.08
C PHE A 303 -10.40 -1.34 16.98
N PRO A 304 -9.92 -1.79 18.17
CA PRO A 304 -9.28 -0.92 19.15
C PRO A 304 -7.98 -0.28 18.62
N SER A 305 -7.96 1.04 18.51
CA SER A 305 -6.79 1.81 18.00
C SER A 305 -5.50 1.49 18.74
N ARG A 306 -5.54 1.23 20.07
CA ARG A 306 -4.36 0.90 20.87
C ARG A 306 -3.60 -0.36 20.41
N LEU A 307 -4.28 -1.26 19.70
CA LEU A 307 -3.67 -2.49 19.18
C LEU A 307 -2.99 -2.24 17.84
N VAL A 308 -3.58 -1.39 17.00
CA VAL A 308 -3.03 -0.99 15.70
C VAL A 308 -1.87 0.01 15.88
N LEU A 309 -2.02 0.98 16.80
CA LEU A 309 -1.09 2.11 17.00
C LEU A 309 -0.13 1.88 18.16
N ARG A 310 0.20 0.62 18.42
CA ARG A 310 1.15 0.28 19.48
C ARG A 310 2.52 0.91 19.18
N GLY A 311 3.11 1.58 20.19
CA GLY A 311 4.40 2.27 20.03
C GLY A 311 4.33 3.59 19.28
N CYS A 312 3.17 3.98 18.75
CA CYS A 312 2.99 5.23 18.04
C CYS A 312 2.72 6.40 18.99
N PRO A 313 3.14 7.63 18.63
CA PRO A 313 2.85 8.86 19.39
C PRO A 313 1.33 9.12 19.51
N LYS A 314 0.93 9.92 20.52
CA LYS A 314 -0.49 10.26 20.75
C LYS A 314 -1.14 10.98 19.55
N GLU A 315 -0.38 11.68 18.76
CA GLU A 315 -0.80 12.36 17.55
C GLU A 315 -1.33 11.39 16.48
N PHE A 316 -0.79 10.18 16.41
CA PHE A 316 -1.24 9.13 15.49
C PHE A 316 -2.67 8.67 15.79
N PHE A 317 -3.07 8.63 17.06
CA PHE A 317 -4.46 8.35 17.44
C PHE A 317 -5.43 9.43 16.93
N LYS A 318 -4.99 10.71 16.94
CA LYS A 318 -5.77 11.80 16.36
C LYS A 318 -5.85 11.74 14.85
N ILE A 319 -4.74 11.35 14.19
CA ILE A 319 -4.72 11.10 12.74
C ILE A 319 -5.72 10.00 12.39
N GLN A 320 -5.65 8.84 13.06
CA GLN A 320 -6.56 7.73 12.82
C GLN A 320 -8.03 8.13 13.01
N ALA A 321 -8.34 8.82 14.12
CA ALA A 321 -9.70 9.28 14.39
C ALA A 321 -10.21 10.22 13.30
N TYR A 322 -9.36 11.12 12.79
CA TYR A 322 -9.70 12.01 11.69
C TYR A 322 -9.93 11.24 10.38
N LEU A 323 -9.04 10.31 10.00
CA LEU A 323 -9.22 9.50 8.80
C LEU A 323 -10.50 8.66 8.84
N ARG A 324 -10.85 8.12 10.02
CA ARG A 324 -12.11 7.39 10.25
C ARG A 324 -13.37 8.24 10.05
N SER A 325 -13.27 9.56 10.22
CA SER A 325 -14.39 10.49 10.02
C SER A 325 -14.60 10.90 8.56
N LEU A 326 -13.65 10.56 7.66
CA LEU A 326 -13.72 10.95 6.26
C LEU A 326 -14.34 9.86 5.40
N GLY A 327 -15.20 10.28 4.47
CA GLY A 327 -15.71 9.46 3.37
C GLY A 327 -14.96 9.68 2.06
N ARG A 328 -15.30 8.88 1.04
CA ARG A 328 -14.70 8.93 -0.30
C ARG A 328 -14.69 10.33 -0.94
N CYS A 329 -15.77 11.07 -0.73
CA CYS A 329 -15.99 12.38 -1.40
C CYS A 329 -15.50 13.57 -0.58
N ASP A 330 -15.03 13.35 0.65
CA ASP A 330 -14.58 14.44 1.50
C ASP A 330 -13.26 15.03 1.03
N SER A 331 -13.07 16.32 1.24
CA SER A 331 -11.79 16.99 1.03
C SER A 331 -10.97 16.94 2.30
N PRO A 332 -9.88 16.15 2.35
CA PRO A 332 -9.07 16.05 3.57
C PRO A 332 -8.37 17.36 3.92
N ASN A 333 -8.27 17.65 5.21
CA ASN A 333 -7.46 18.76 5.72
C ASN A 333 -6.01 18.33 5.92
N TYR A 334 -5.20 18.41 4.86
CA TYR A 334 -3.78 18.06 4.88
C TYR A 334 -2.95 18.92 5.85
N PHE A 335 -3.34 20.17 6.04
CA PHE A 335 -2.68 21.06 6.99
C PHE A 335 -2.87 20.57 8.44
N TYR A 336 -4.07 20.10 8.77
CA TYR A 336 -4.32 19.50 10.09
C TYR A 336 -3.45 18.27 10.33
N LEU A 337 -3.37 17.35 9.35
CA LEU A 337 -2.52 16.17 9.41
C LEU A 337 -1.03 16.55 9.56
N ALA A 338 -0.56 17.51 8.77
CA ALA A 338 0.81 18.02 8.87
C ALA A 338 1.11 18.63 10.24
N THR A 339 0.14 19.37 10.83
CA THR A 339 0.28 19.95 12.16
C THR A 339 0.44 18.86 13.24
N LEU A 340 -0.31 17.77 13.15
CA LEU A 340 -0.18 16.65 14.08
C LEU A 340 1.21 16.01 13.99
N LEU A 341 1.71 15.77 12.78
CA LEU A 341 3.07 15.21 12.61
C LEU A 341 4.18 16.17 13.09
N LYS A 342 4.07 17.47 12.80
CA LYS A 342 5.02 18.47 13.33
C LYS A 342 5.04 18.48 14.85
N ASN A 343 3.88 18.38 15.49
CA ASN A 343 3.78 18.32 16.94
C ASN A 343 4.42 17.04 17.51
N ALA A 344 4.24 15.89 16.87
CA ALA A 344 4.89 14.65 17.28
C ALA A 344 6.41 14.75 17.14
N LYS A 345 6.90 15.26 15.98
CA LYS A 345 8.32 15.48 15.71
C LYS A 345 8.95 16.39 16.74
N SER A 346 8.40 17.59 16.99
CA SER A 346 8.95 18.55 17.93
C SER A 346 9.01 18.02 19.37
N LYS A 347 8.06 17.19 19.78
CA LYS A 347 8.12 16.55 21.11
C LYS A 347 9.27 15.57 21.21
N ALA A 348 9.49 14.75 20.19
CA ALA A 348 10.58 13.80 20.15
C ALA A 348 11.95 14.52 20.15
N GLU A 349 12.09 15.61 19.39
CA GLU A 349 13.31 16.41 19.34
C GLU A 349 13.62 17.10 20.69
N ASN A 350 12.60 17.68 21.34
CA ASN A 350 12.78 18.33 22.65
C ASN A 350 13.13 17.35 23.79
N ASN A 351 12.69 16.08 23.70
CA ASN A 351 13.08 15.06 24.66
C ASN A 351 14.57 14.69 24.53
N ASN A 352 15.11 14.69 23.31
CA ASN A 352 16.53 14.41 23.07
C ASN A 352 17.48 15.53 23.53
N ASP A 353 17.01 16.79 23.56
CA ASP A 353 17.81 17.96 23.99
C ASP A 353 17.86 18.12 25.51
N SER A 354 17.13 17.36 26.30
CA SER A 354 17.21 17.37 27.74
C SER A 354 18.50 16.69 28.20
N PRO A 355 19.40 17.38 28.93
CA PRO A 355 20.65 16.77 29.41
C PRO A 355 20.30 15.57 30.29
N VAL A 356 20.76 14.39 29.91
CA VAL A 356 20.72 13.20 30.75
C VAL A 356 21.48 13.53 32.03
N ALA A 357 20.78 13.77 33.13
CA ALA A 357 21.39 13.80 34.44
C ALA A 357 22.02 12.41 34.66
N ALA A 358 23.37 12.40 34.57
CA ALA A 358 24.17 11.24 34.90
C ALA A 358 24.02 10.94 36.39
N ASN A 359 23.11 10.09 36.76
CA ASN A 359 23.05 9.49 38.07
C ASN A 359 22.76 8.01 37.95
N GLY A 360 23.78 7.20 38.24
CA GLY A 360 23.73 5.97 39.00
C GLY A 360 23.12 4.74 38.30
N ASP A 361 24.04 3.90 37.88
CA ASP A 361 23.99 2.44 38.02
C ASP A 361 22.58 1.79 38.18
N GLY A 362 22.07 1.28 37.11
CA GLY A 362 20.83 0.52 37.11
C GLY A 362 20.72 -0.29 35.83
N THR A 363 21.30 -1.48 35.82
CA THR A 363 21.11 -2.51 34.82
C THR A 363 19.63 -2.72 34.57
N LEU A 364 19.07 -2.11 33.51
CA LEU A 364 17.72 -2.41 33.00
C LEU A 364 17.74 -3.78 32.34
N LYS A 365 17.31 -4.78 33.09
CA LYS A 365 16.91 -6.09 32.56
C LYS A 365 15.80 -5.89 31.54
N ALA A 366 16.05 -6.23 30.29
CA ALA A 366 15.07 -6.30 29.22
C ALA A 366 14.06 -7.43 29.52
N ASN A 367 13.03 -7.14 30.31
CA ASN A 367 11.87 -8.00 30.49
C ASN A 367 10.74 -7.54 29.54
N GLY A 368 10.91 -7.76 28.22
CA GLY A 368 9.79 -7.74 27.28
C GLY A 368 9.01 -9.07 27.39
N PRO A 369 7.67 -9.06 27.38
CA PRO A 369 6.89 -10.30 27.36
C PRO A 369 7.22 -11.11 26.10
N LYS A 370 7.41 -12.43 26.30
CA LYS A 370 7.75 -13.40 25.25
C LYS A 370 6.80 -13.28 24.05
N ILE A 371 7.36 -13.32 22.85
CA ILE A 371 6.69 -13.12 21.56
C ILE A 371 5.52 -14.11 21.32
N GLU A 372 5.62 -15.34 21.83
CA GLU A 372 4.58 -16.37 21.75
C GLU A 372 3.20 -15.98 22.36
N ASN A 373 3.18 -15.05 23.31
CA ASN A 373 1.93 -14.60 23.94
C ASN A 373 1.17 -13.51 23.16
N ARG A 374 1.73 -12.96 22.06
CA ARG A 374 1.14 -11.83 21.33
C ARG A 374 0.15 -12.27 20.26
N GLU A 375 0.49 -13.28 19.47
CA GLU A 375 -0.39 -13.87 18.46
C GLU A 375 -1.63 -14.49 19.15
N ASN A 376 -1.41 -15.27 20.21
CA ASN A 376 -2.50 -15.81 21.04
C ASN A 376 -3.38 -14.74 21.71
N ALA A 377 -2.82 -13.58 22.09
CA ALA A 377 -3.60 -12.50 22.68
C ALA A 377 -4.44 -11.78 21.61
N MET A 378 -3.90 -11.54 20.43
CA MET A 378 -4.61 -10.94 19.29
C MET A 378 -5.72 -11.87 18.79
N GLU A 379 -5.44 -13.16 18.64
CA GLU A 379 -6.42 -14.16 18.22
C GLU A 379 -7.58 -14.29 19.20
N LYS A 380 -7.30 -14.24 20.51
CA LYS A 380 -8.34 -14.19 21.56
C LYS A 380 -9.20 -12.93 21.49
N ILE A 381 -8.60 -11.76 21.19
CA ILE A 381 -9.33 -10.50 21.05
C ILE A 381 -10.21 -10.52 19.81
N VAL A 382 -9.69 -10.98 18.67
CA VAL A 382 -10.45 -11.14 17.41
C VAL A 382 -11.63 -12.11 17.63
N THR A 383 -11.38 -13.25 18.29
CA THR A 383 -12.41 -14.24 18.62
C THR A 383 -13.49 -13.68 19.55
N ARG A 384 -13.09 -12.85 20.51
CA ARG A 384 -14.04 -12.19 21.43
C ARG A 384 -14.86 -11.12 20.70
N MET A 385 -14.26 -10.29 19.84
CA MET A 385 -14.97 -9.27 19.08
C MET A 385 -15.98 -9.89 18.10
N ASN A 386 -15.62 -10.97 17.41
CA ASN A 386 -16.55 -11.71 16.57
C ASN A 386 -17.76 -12.26 17.35
N ARG A 387 -17.59 -12.62 18.63
CA ARG A 387 -18.72 -13.04 19.50
C ARG A 387 -19.58 -11.85 19.92
N GLU A 388 -19.00 -10.68 20.16
CA GLU A 388 -19.72 -9.47 20.54
C GLU A 388 -20.50 -8.86 19.37
N GLU A 389 -19.97 -8.85 18.14
CA GLU A 389 -20.70 -8.42 16.93
C GLU A 389 -21.92 -9.31 16.63
N VAL A 390 -21.80 -10.61 16.86
CA VAL A 390 -22.93 -11.56 16.74
C VAL A 390 -24.01 -11.27 17.81
N TYR A 391 -23.62 -10.71 18.96
CA TYR A 391 -24.56 -10.34 20.02
C TYR A 391 -25.31 -9.04 19.69
N PHE A 392 -24.65 -8.03 19.13
CA PHE A 392 -25.26 -6.76 18.73
C PHE A 392 -26.10 -6.83 17.45
N ALA A 393 -25.86 -7.81 16.58
CA ALA A 393 -26.71 -8.05 15.42
C ALA A 393 -28.07 -8.72 15.78
N ARG A 394 -28.32 -9.01 17.06
CA ARG A 394 -29.56 -9.65 17.58
C ARG A 394 -30.42 -8.71 18.43
N VAL A 395 -30.01 -7.47 18.62
CA VAL A 395 -30.78 -6.39 19.26
C VAL A 395 -31.14 -5.36 18.20
#